data_bcc5a55193d4b32234850946ca529bea
#
_entry.id   bcc5a55193d4b32234850946ca529bea
#
_cell.length_a   1.000
_cell.length_b   1.000
_cell.length_c   1.000
_cell.angle_alpha   90.00
_cell.angle_beta   90.00
_cell.angle_gamma   90.00
#
_symmetry.space_group_name_H-M   'P 1'
#
loop_
_entity.id
_entity.type
_entity.pdbx_description
1 polymer ?
#
loop_
_entity_poly.entity_id
_entity_poly.type
_entity_poly.pdbx_seq_one_letter_code
_entity_poly.pdbx_strand_id
1 'polypeptide(L)'
;MREFKENDNIGEVLVDNMNKKVLSLLYFTASWCGPCQKVYPLLNELSDKLSKSGKYNIEFFKIDIDENEEFSEKCNIRSVPTFYIMNGKNLLSQCSGADIKTIGEMIINTFNTFNEKLLNKVENK
;
A
#
# COMPACT_ATOMS: atom_id res chain seq x y z
N MET A 1 10.33 -4.20 -3.30
CA MET A 1 9.40 -3.90 -2.18
C MET A 1 9.60 -4.92 -1.05
N ARG A 2 9.32 -4.50 0.16
CA ARG A 2 9.48 -5.37 1.34
C ARG A 2 8.33 -6.36 1.43
N GLU A 3 8.65 -7.61 1.75
CA GLU A 3 7.67 -8.68 1.91
C GLU A 3 7.48 -9.02 3.39
N PHE A 4 6.24 -9.14 3.84
CA PHE A 4 5.94 -9.57 5.20
C PHE A 4 5.87 -11.09 5.30
N LYS A 5 6.44 -11.62 6.36
CA LYS A 5 6.44 -13.04 6.70
C LYS A 5 5.46 -13.30 7.83
N GLU A 6 5.12 -14.57 8.04
CA GLU A 6 4.06 -15.02 8.97
C GLU A 6 4.13 -14.40 10.37
N ASN A 7 5.33 -14.24 10.92
CA ASN A 7 5.50 -13.76 12.30
C ASN A 7 5.87 -12.27 12.39
N ASP A 8 5.82 -11.54 11.28
CA ASP A 8 6.13 -10.12 11.28
C ASP A 8 4.99 -9.33 11.93
N ASN A 9 5.35 -8.32 12.70
CA ASN A 9 4.37 -7.41 13.28
C ASN A 9 4.07 -6.30 12.29
N ILE A 10 3.13 -6.56 11.38
CA ILE A 10 2.76 -5.64 10.31
C ILE A 10 2.21 -4.33 10.89
N GLY A 11 1.34 -4.40 11.90
CA GLY A 11 0.76 -3.22 12.52
C GLY A 11 1.82 -2.25 13.06
N GLU A 12 2.86 -2.77 13.69
CA GLU A 12 3.96 -1.96 14.22
C GLU A 12 4.71 -1.24 13.09
N VAL A 13 4.99 -1.93 11.99
CA VAL A 13 5.65 -1.33 10.83
C VAL A 13 4.82 -0.20 10.23
N LEU A 14 3.50 -0.42 10.11
CA LEU A 14 2.59 0.61 9.57
C LEU A 14 2.57 1.86 10.45
N VAL A 15 2.55 1.68 11.77
CA VAL A 15 2.58 2.80 12.73
C VAL A 15 3.92 3.52 12.68
N ASP A 16 5.02 2.80 12.59
CA ASP A 16 6.36 3.40 12.46
C ASP A 16 6.44 4.27 11.19
N ASN A 17 5.91 3.79 10.08
CA ASN A 17 5.85 4.57 8.84
C ASN A 17 5.00 5.84 9.02
N MET A 18 3.84 5.72 9.65
CA MET A 18 3.00 6.88 9.95
C MET A 18 3.76 7.93 10.76
N ASN A 19 4.50 7.50 11.77
CA ASN A 19 5.30 8.40 12.61
C ASN A 19 6.41 9.11 11.84
N LYS A 20 6.89 8.50 10.76
CA LYS A 20 7.88 9.08 9.85
C LYS A 20 7.23 9.86 8.70
N LYS A 21 5.91 9.98 8.69
CA LYS A 21 5.12 10.63 7.62
C LYS A 21 5.25 9.91 6.28
N VAL A 22 5.29 8.58 6.33
CA VAL A 22 5.35 7.69 5.16
C VAL A 22 4.04 6.91 5.08
N LEU A 23 3.38 6.97 3.94
CA LEU A 23 2.22 6.12 3.67
C LEU A 23 2.69 4.70 3.32
N SER A 24 1.84 3.73 3.55
CA SER A 24 2.14 2.32 3.25
C SER A 24 1.13 1.81 2.22
N LEU A 25 1.63 1.26 1.12
CA LEU A 25 0.80 0.54 0.16
C LEU A 25 0.95 -0.95 0.43
N LEU A 26 -0.16 -1.62 0.68
CA LEU A 26 -0.20 -3.06 0.92
C LEU A 26 -0.70 -3.76 -0.35
N TYR A 27 0.16 -4.58 -0.93
CA TYR A 27 -0.16 -5.40 -2.10
C TYR A 27 -0.47 -6.82 -1.61
N PHE A 28 -1.76 -7.16 -1.56
CA PHE A 28 -2.22 -8.50 -1.20
C PHE A 28 -2.19 -9.39 -2.43
N THR A 29 -1.49 -10.50 -2.33
CA THR A 29 -1.20 -11.41 -3.44
C THR A 29 -1.29 -12.87 -3.00
N ALA A 30 -1.18 -13.79 -3.96
CA ALA A 30 -1.05 -15.21 -3.70
C ALA A 30 -0.21 -15.84 -4.82
N SER A 31 0.53 -16.90 -4.49
CA SER A 31 1.41 -17.57 -5.46
C SER A 31 0.64 -18.19 -6.63
N TRP A 32 -0.60 -18.61 -6.39
CA TRP A 32 -1.47 -19.22 -7.40
C TRP A 32 -2.20 -18.19 -8.28
N CYS A 33 -2.07 -16.93 -8.01
CA CYS A 33 -2.80 -15.85 -8.70
C CYS A 33 -2.01 -15.36 -9.92
N GLY A 34 -2.44 -15.73 -11.12
CA GLY A 34 -1.81 -15.32 -12.38
C GLY A 34 -1.77 -13.80 -12.57
N PRO A 35 -2.91 -13.09 -12.44
CA PRO A 35 -2.92 -11.63 -12.56
C PRO A 35 -2.00 -10.93 -11.54
N CYS A 36 -1.89 -11.47 -10.32
CA CYS A 36 -0.97 -10.95 -9.31
C CYS A 36 0.47 -10.99 -9.78
N GLN A 37 0.88 -12.11 -10.40
CA GLN A 37 2.24 -12.28 -10.88
C GLN A 37 2.54 -11.34 -12.06
N LYS A 38 1.56 -11.07 -12.90
CA LYS A 38 1.70 -10.17 -14.04
C LYS A 38 1.86 -8.70 -13.62
N VAL A 39 1.13 -8.28 -12.61
CA VAL A 39 1.18 -6.88 -12.14
C VAL A 39 2.41 -6.60 -11.29
N TYR A 40 3.01 -7.61 -10.70
CA TYR A 40 4.12 -7.44 -9.76
C TYR A 40 5.33 -6.69 -10.34
N PRO A 41 5.85 -7.03 -11.55
CA PRO A 41 6.97 -6.27 -12.13
C PRO A 41 6.61 -4.81 -12.40
N LEU A 42 5.38 -4.55 -12.84
CA LEU A 42 4.90 -3.18 -13.10
C LEU A 42 4.78 -2.39 -11.80
N LEU A 43 4.36 -3.05 -10.73
CA LEU A 43 4.24 -2.45 -9.42
C LEU A 43 5.62 -2.10 -8.84
N ASN A 44 6.61 -2.98 -9.02
CA ASN A 44 8.00 -2.69 -8.63
C ASN A 44 8.56 -1.49 -9.39
N GLU A 45 8.31 -1.43 -10.69
CA GLU A 45 8.74 -0.30 -11.51
C GLU A 45 8.10 1.01 -11.04
N LEU A 46 6.81 0.98 -10.73
CA LEU A 46 6.09 2.14 -10.19
C LEU A 46 6.67 2.58 -8.85
N SER A 47 6.94 1.64 -7.95
CA SER A 47 7.56 1.90 -6.65
C SER A 47 8.90 2.61 -6.82
N ASP A 48 9.75 2.13 -7.73
CA ASP A 48 11.05 2.73 -8.02
C ASP A 48 10.91 4.15 -8.56
N LYS A 49 10.00 4.37 -9.48
CA LYS A 49 9.75 5.70 -10.06
C LYS A 49 9.30 6.70 -9.01
N LEU A 50 8.39 6.29 -8.12
CA LEU A 50 7.90 7.16 -7.05
C LEU A 50 9.00 7.49 -6.04
N SER A 51 9.83 6.51 -5.68
CA SER A 51 10.97 6.72 -4.79
C SER A 51 11.99 7.69 -5.38
N LYS A 52 12.33 7.54 -6.66
CA LYS A 52 13.31 8.39 -7.33
C LYS A 52 12.83 9.82 -7.52
N SER A 53 11.52 10.03 -7.59
CA SER A 53 10.96 11.37 -7.78
C SER A 53 11.19 12.27 -6.56
N GLY A 54 11.39 11.68 -5.37
CA GLY A 54 11.53 12.43 -4.12
C GLY A 54 10.27 13.16 -3.66
N LYS A 55 9.18 13.02 -4.42
CA LYS A 55 7.91 13.73 -4.18
C LYS A 55 6.93 12.93 -3.33
N TYR A 56 6.98 11.60 -3.43
CA TYR A 56 6.01 10.73 -2.77
C TYR A 56 6.67 9.90 -1.68
N ASN A 57 6.26 10.11 -0.43
CA ASN A 57 6.71 9.33 0.72
C ASN A 57 5.75 8.17 0.93
N ILE A 58 5.97 7.10 0.18
CA ILE A 58 5.15 5.90 0.25
C ILE A 58 6.04 4.67 0.11
N GLU A 59 5.85 3.69 0.97
CA GLU A 59 6.56 2.41 0.92
C GLU A 59 5.60 1.31 0.51
N PHE A 60 6.03 0.43 -0.40
CA PHE A 60 5.25 -0.69 -0.90
C PHE A 60 5.62 -1.97 -0.15
N PHE A 61 4.59 -2.73 0.25
CA PHE A 61 4.74 -4.00 0.95
C PHE A 61 3.98 -5.09 0.21
N LYS A 62 4.61 -6.26 0.09
CA LYS A 62 3.99 -7.46 -0.47
C LYS A 62 3.48 -8.33 0.67
N ILE A 63 2.21 -8.74 0.60
CA ILE A 63 1.56 -9.59 1.59
C ILE A 63 0.93 -10.78 0.87
N ASP A 64 1.55 -11.96 1.01
CA ASP A 64 0.96 -13.20 0.52
C ASP A 64 -0.13 -13.61 1.51
N ILE A 65 -1.37 -13.73 1.03
CA ILE A 65 -2.52 -14.03 1.90
C ILE A 65 -2.46 -15.41 2.52
N ASP A 66 -1.77 -16.36 1.89
CA ASP A 66 -1.61 -17.72 2.42
C ASP A 66 -0.54 -17.78 3.51
N GLU A 67 0.45 -16.89 3.45
CA GLU A 67 1.50 -16.78 4.46
C GLU A 67 1.14 -15.80 5.60
N ASN A 68 0.11 -14.98 5.43
CA ASN A 68 -0.34 -13.97 6.38
C ASN A 68 -1.85 -14.04 6.57
N GLU A 69 -2.37 -15.22 6.88
CA GLU A 69 -3.82 -15.48 6.94
C GLU A 69 -4.54 -14.59 7.96
N GLU A 70 -4.01 -14.51 9.17
CA GLU A 70 -4.63 -13.74 10.24
C GLU A 70 -4.75 -12.26 9.89
N PHE A 71 -3.68 -11.66 9.39
CA PHE A 71 -3.68 -10.26 8.99
C PHE A 71 -4.62 -10.02 7.81
N SER A 72 -4.60 -10.91 6.83
CA SER A 72 -5.47 -10.81 5.64
C SER A 72 -6.95 -10.91 6.00
N GLU A 73 -7.31 -11.75 6.95
CA GLU A 73 -8.67 -11.84 7.47
C GLU A 73 -9.08 -10.57 8.19
N LYS A 74 -8.21 -10.00 9.01
CA LYS A 74 -8.46 -8.74 9.71
C LYS A 74 -8.69 -7.59 8.72
N CYS A 75 -8.00 -7.62 7.58
CA CYS A 75 -8.18 -6.63 6.52
C CYS A 75 -9.38 -6.95 5.62
N ASN A 76 -10.06 -8.06 5.86
CA ASN A 76 -11.24 -8.48 5.10
C ASN A 76 -10.96 -8.64 3.60
N ILE A 77 -9.80 -9.23 3.27
CA ILE A 77 -9.39 -9.46 1.88
C ILE A 77 -10.21 -10.61 1.29
N ARG A 78 -10.94 -10.36 0.21
CA ARG A 78 -11.82 -11.32 -0.45
C ARG A 78 -11.36 -11.75 -1.83
N SER A 79 -10.44 -11.00 -2.41
CA SER A 79 -9.91 -11.29 -3.74
C SER A 79 -8.47 -10.79 -3.84
N VAL A 80 -7.70 -11.35 -4.79
CA VAL A 80 -6.34 -10.91 -5.08
C VAL A 80 -6.19 -10.67 -6.59
N PRO A 81 -5.40 -9.68 -7.00
CA PRO A 81 -4.69 -8.73 -6.15
C PRO A 81 -5.63 -7.66 -5.58
N THR A 82 -5.35 -7.24 -4.37
CA THR A 82 -6.02 -6.10 -3.73
C THR A 82 -4.95 -5.17 -3.18
N PHE A 83 -5.20 -3.88 -3.26
CA PHE A 83 -4.25 -2.84 -2.87
C PHE A 83 -4.88 -1.90 -1.86
N TYR A 84 -4.23 -1.75 -0.71
CA TYR A 84 -4.64 -0.82 0.35
C TYR A 84 -3.58 0.26 0.51
N ILE A 85 -4.01 1.52 0.63
CA ILE A 85 -3.11 2.60 1.04
C ILE A 85 -3.47 2.96 2.48
N MET A 86 -2.47 2.84 3.36
CA MET A 86 -2.64 3.00 4.79
C MET A 86 -1.84 4.20 5.30
N ASN A 87 -2.43 4.91 6.25
CA ASN A 87 -1.72 5.84 7.12
C ASN A 87 -1.72 5.22 8.52
N GLY A 88 -0.62 4.56 8.89
CA GLY A 88 -0.63 3.70 10.05
C GLY A 88 -1.66 2.60 9.86
N LYS A 89 -2.56 2.45 10.82
CA LYS A 89 -3.64 1.45 10.77
C LYS A 89 -4.92 1.98 10.13
N ASN A 90 -4.91 3.21 9.61
CA ASN A 90 -6.06 3.83 8.96
C ASN A 90 -6.04 3.58 7.45
N LEU A 91 -7.08 2.95 6.93
CA LEU A 91 -7.24 2.73 5.50
C LEU A 91 -7.69 4.03 4.82
N LEU A 92 -6.89 4.52 3.88
CA LEU A 92 -7.22 5.74 3.12
C LEU A 92 -7.92 5.42 1.80
N SER A 93 -7.44 4.41 1.09
CA SER A 93 -7.97 4.02 -0.22
C SER A 93 -7.73 2.55 -0.49
N GLN A 94 -8.55 1.97 -1.36
CA GLN A 94 -8.38 0.58 -1.77
C GLN A 94 -8.86 0.38 -3.21
N CYS A 95 -8.26 -0.59 -3.88
CA CYS A 95 -8.75 -1.07 -5.16
C CYS A 95 -8.36 -2.54 -5.34
N SER A 96 -9.06 -3.22 -6.24
CA SER A 96 -8.79 -4.62 -6.59
C SER A 96 -8.58 -4.75 -8.09
N GLY A 97 -7.88 -5.80 -8.51
CA GLY A 97 -7.60 -6.07 -9.90
C GLY A 97 -6.21 -5.62 -10.32
N ALA A 98 -5.73 -6.17 -11.45
CA ALA A 98 -4.34 -6.06 -11.89
C ALA A 98 -4.12 -4.95 -12.92
N ASP A 99 -4.83 -3.84 -12.80
CA ASP A 99 -4.69 -2.69 -13.70
C ASP A 99 -3.75 -1.66 -13.10
N ILE A 100 -2.50 -1.63 -13.59
CA ILE A 100 -1.45 -0.74 -13.07
C ILE A 100 -1.83 0.75 -13.22
N LYS A 101 -2.58 1.11 -14.23
CA LYS A 101 -3.03 2.50 -14.43
C LYS A 101 -3.97 2.93 -13.30
N THR A 102 -4.94 2.11 -12.98
CA THR A 102 -5.88 2.36 -11.88
C THR A 102 -5.15 2.45 -10.55
N ILE A 103 -4.21 1.54 -10.32
CA ILE A 103 -3.39 1.51 -9.10
C ILE A 103 -2.57 2.80 -8.98
N GLY A 104 -1.90 3.20 -10.05
CA GLY A 104 -1.10 4.43 -10.08
C GLY A 104 -1.93 5.68 -9.82
N GLU A 105 -3.10 5.78 -10.44
CA GLU A 105 -4.02 6.89 -10.22
C GLU A 105 -4.49 6.96 -8.77
N MET A 106 -4.82 5.82 -8.19
CA MET A 106 -5.23 5.75 -6.78
C MET A 106 -4.11 6.26 -5.86
N ILE A 107 -2.88 5.84 -6.10
CA ILE A 107 -1.73 6.26 -5.27
C ILE A 107 -1.56 7.78 -5.32
N ILE A 108 -1.53 8.34 -6.53
CA ILE A 108 -1.30 9.77 -6.72
C ILE A 108 -2.45 10.59 -6.11
N ASN A 109 -3.68 10.20 -6.38
CA ASN A 109 -4.86 10.91 -5.87
C ASN A 109 -4.93 10.85 -4.34
N THR A 110 -4.65 9.68 -3.77
CA THR A 110 -4.66 9.51 -2.32
C THR A 110 -3.58 10.35 -1.66
N PHE A 111 -2.38 10.33 -2.21
CA PHE A 111 -1.26 11.10 -1.69
C PHE A 111 -1.56 12.61 -1.74
N ASN A 112 -2.08 13.10 -2.86
CA ASN A 112 -2.42 14.52 -3.01
C ASN A 112 -3.52 14.95 -2.05
N THR A 113 -4.58 14.15 -1.90
CA THR A 113 -5.67 14.45 -0.97
C THR A 113 -5.17 14.45 0.47
N PHE A 114 -4.32 13.50 0.83
CA PHE A 114 -3.75 13.42 2.18
C PHE A 114 -2.90 14.66 2.48
N ASN A 115 -2.07 15.10 1.56
CA ASN A 115 -1.24 16.30 1.71
C ASN A 115 -2.07 17.57 1.83
N GLU A 116 -3.14 17.71 1.04
CA GLU A 116 -4.06 18.85 1.14
C GLU A 116 -4.69 18.95 2.53
N LYS A 117 -5.13 17.82 3.07
CA LYS A 117 -5.70 17.78 4.42
C LYS A 117 -4.70 18.17 5.50
N LEU A 118 -3.43 17.77 5.35
CA LEU A 118 -2.38 18.17 6.26
C LEU A 118 -2.12 19.67 6.20
N LEU A 119 -2.05 20.24 5.00
CA LEU A 119 -1.85 21.68 4.79
C LEU A 119 -3.00 22.48 5.39
N ASN A 120 -4.25 22.08 5.14
CA ASN A 120 -5.41 22.75 5.69
C ASN A 120 -5.42 22.71 7.22
N LYS A 121 -5.00 21.60 7.80
CA LYS A 121 -4.91 21.44 9.24
C LYS A 121 -3.86 22.37 9.85
N VAL A 122 -2.76 22.60 9.16
CA VAL A 122 -1.69 23.54 9.58
C VAL A 122 -2.15 24.99 9.44
N GLU A 123 -2.82 25.32 8.34
CA GLU A 123 -3.29 26.69 8.06
C GLU A 123 -4.43 27.13 8.99
N ASN A 124 -5.21 26.20 9.53
CA ASN A 124 -6.35 26.48 10.39
C ASN A 124 -6.02 26.53 11.89
N LYS A 125 -4.76 26.61 12.23
CA LYS A 125 -4.34 26.75 13.64
C LYS A 125 -4.43 28.19 14.13
#